data_312e3203eb95a8eb1f3242dc4c03cf91
#
_entry.id   312e3203eb95a8eb1f3242dc4c03cf91
#
_cell.length_a   1.000
_cell.length_b   1.000
_cell.length_c   1.000
_cell.angle_alpha   90.00
_cell.angle_beta   90.00
_cell.angle_gamma   90.00
#
_symmetry.space_group_name_H-M   'P 1'
#
loop_
_entity.id
_entity.type
_entity.pdbx_description
1 polymer ?
#
loop_
_entity_poly.entity_id
_entity_poly.type
_entity_poly.pdbx_seq_one_letter_code
_entity_poly.pdbx_strand_id
1 'polypeptide(L)'
;MEYLFEMHTHTKEVSTCAVAFSEDLIESYKDSDYAGFVLTNHLTASTFERAGLQDAPWDEKIDHFMKGFHTVKKAAGNRFTVLLGAEINFYNTSNDYLIYGVTEDFLRSNGDLMAITPKQVSKLCHENGMLFIQAHPFRRGMKITDWNILDGYEIYNGNPRHKSNNDIAELWAKKHNKSIVVSGSDFHEIGDACAGGIYFKNPINDNDDLLRELKGGNYTLKKTDLGEQK
;
A
#
# COMPACT_ATOMS: atom_id res chain seq x y z
N MET A 1 20.80 10.74 9.31
CA MET A 1 19.37 10.99 9.54
C MET A 1 18.63 10.00 8.67
N GLU A 2 17.62 9.34 9.19
CA GLU A 2 16.80 8.41 8.40
C GLU A 2 15.44 9.05 8.14
N TYR A 3 14.81 8.64 7.06
CA TYR A 3 13.50 9.16 6.63
C TYR A 3 12.46 8.06 6.79
N LEU A 4 11.56 8.22 7.75
CA LEU A 4 10.52 7.23 8.02
C LEU A 4 9.30 7.48 7.14
N PHE A 5 8.90 6.46 6.40
CA PHE A 5 7.72 6.49 5.54
C PHE A 5 6.71 5.43 5.97
N GLU A 6 5.46 5.81 5.97
CA GLU A 6 4.35 4.87 6.07
C GLU A 6 4.07 4.28 4.69
N MET A 7 3.93 2.96 4.63
CA MET A 7 3.90 2.23 3.36
C MET A 7 2.54 1.66 3.01
N HIS A 8 1.57 1.68 3.95
CA HIS A 8 0.26 1.09 3.75
C HIS A 8 -0.82 1.91 4.46
N THR A 9 -1.50 2.77 3.70
CA THR A 9 -2.51 3.70 4.24
C THR A 9 -3.73 3.80 3.35
N HIS A 10 -4.87 3.99 4.02
CA HIS A 10 -6.18 4.17 3.39
C HIS A 10 -6.87 5.40 3.92
N THR A 11 -7.71 6.01 3.09
CA THR A 11 -8.60 7.09 3.49
C THR A 11 -10.01 6.88 2.98
N LYS A 12 -10.98 7.39 3.74
CA LYS A 12 -12.41 7.17 3.51
C LYS A 12 -12.93 7.71 2.19
N GLU A 13 -12.24 8.67 1.60
CA GLU A 13 -12.62 9.25 0.30
C GLU A 13 -12.67 8.20 -0.81
N VAL A 14 -11.88 7.11 -0.66
CA VAL A 14 -11.78 6.02 -1.64
C VAL A 14 -12.00 4.67 -0.99
N SER A 15 -11.22 4.34 0.04
CA SER A 15 -11.27 3.05 0.72
C SER A 15 -12.42 3.01 1.72
N THR A 16 -13.54 2.49 1.30
CA THR A 16 -14.80 2.57 2.07
C THR A 16 -14.82 1.78 3.38
N CYS A 17 -13.84 0.90 3.61
CA CYS A 17 -13.58 0.24 4.90
C CYS A 17 -12.82 1.16 5.87
N ALA A 18 -12.14 2.19 5.38
CA ALA A 18 -11.55 3.22 6.24
C ALA A 18 -12.65 4.11 6.82
N VAL A 19 -12.42 4.61 8.04
CA VAL A 19 -13.27 5.59 8.71
C VAL A 19 -12.60 6.95 8.79
N ALA A 20 -11.27 7.01 8.74
CA ALA A 20 -10.47 8.21 8.75
C ALA A 20 -10.46 8.89 7.37
N PHE A 21 -10.68 10.19 7.35
CA PHE A 21 -10.50 11.05 6.18
C PHE A 21 -9.04 11.49 6.04
N SER A 22 -8.74 12.16 4.94
CA SER A 22 -7.40 12.68 4.67
C SER A 22 -6.85 13.57 5.78
N GLU A 23 -7.70 14.44 6.35
CA GLU A 23 -7.33 15.31 7.47
C GLU A 23 -7.01 14.52 8.73
N ASP A 24 -7.77 13.44 9.02
CA ASP A 24 -7.54 12.56 10.18
C ASP A 24 -6.21 11.81 10.02
N LEU A 25 -5.86 11.37 8.80
CA LEU A 25 -4.56 10.76 8.51
C LEU A 25 -3.43 11.74 8.84
N ILE A 26 -3.48 12.95 8.30
CA ILE A 26 -2.43 13.96 8.51
C ILE A 26 -2.32 14.36 9.99
N GLU A 27 -3.45 14.53 10.66
CA GLU A 27 -3.49 14.87 12.10
C GLU A 27 -2.89 13.75 12.97
N SER A 28 -3.15 12.47 12.60
CA SER A 28 -2.64 11.32 13.35
C SER A 28 -1.11 11.19 13.31
N TYR A 29 -0.47 11.75 12.28
CA TYR A 29 0.99 11.68 12.12
C TYR A 29 1.71 13.01 12.38
N LYS A 30 1.01 14.11 12.70
CA LYS A 30 1.58 15.47 12.80
C LYS A 30 2.74 15.62 13.77
N ASP A 31 2.72 14.86 14.87
CA ASP A 31 3.70 14.92 15.97
C ASP A 31 4.65 13.70 15.93
N SER A 32 4.67 12.97 14.81
CA SER A 32 5.51 11.80 14.60
C SER A 32 6.78 12.15 13.82
N ASP A 33 7.70 11.19 13.77
CA ASP A 33 8.95 11.29 12.98
C ASP A 33 8.77 10.88 11.51
N TYR A 34 7.54 10.67 11.04
CA TYR A 34 7.30 10.30 9.65
C TYR A 34 7.55 11.47 8.70
N ALA A 35 8.30 11.19 7.62
CA ALA A 35 8.58 12.15 6.55
C ALA A 35 7.51 12.12 5.45
N GLY A 36 6.76 11.02 5.33
CA GLY A 36 5.75 10.87 4.29
C GLY A 36 4.98 9.57 4.31
N PHE A 37 4.14 9.41 3.29
CA PHE A 37 3.22 8.30 3.10
C PHE A 37 3.26 7.76 1.68
N VAL A 38 3.10 6.46 1.51
CA VAL A 38 2.58 5.87 0.28
C VAL A 38 1.09 5.63 0.48
N LEU A 39 0.26 6.39 -0.20
CA LEU A 39 -1.19 6.22 -0.14
C LEU A 39 -1.60 5.04 -1.04
N THR A 40 -2.02 3.96 -0.41
CA THR A 40 -2.36 2.69 -1.05
C THR A 40 -3.86 2.41 -0.99
N ASN A 41 -4.68 3.41 -1.27
CA ASN A 41 -6.13 3.22 -1.29
C ASN A 41 -6.55 2.00 -2.11
N HIS A 42 -7.67 1.41 -1.75
CA HIS A 42 -8.19 0.21 -2.39
C HIS A 42 -8.60 0.45 -3.85
N LEU A 43 -7.94 -0.25 -4.77
CA LEU A 43 -8.34 -0.42 -6.16
C LEU A 43 -9.10 -1.76 -6.27
N THR A 44 -10.35 -1.77 -5.85
CA THR A 44 -11.16 -2.99 -5.71
C THR A 44 -12.58 -2.79 -6.24
N ALA A 45 -13.27 -3.89 -6.56
CA ALA A 45 -14.67 -3.83 -6.99
C ALA A 45 -15.55 -3.13 -5.96
N SER A 46 -15.38 -3.46 -4.68
CA SER A 46 -16.18 -2.87 -3.60
C SER A 46 -15.99 -1.37 -3.43
N THR A 47 -14.81 -0.83 -3.78
CA THR A 47 -14.56 0.61 -3.80
C THR A 47 -15.50 1.30 -4.79
N PHE A 48 -15.59 0.77 -5.99
CA PHE A 48 -16.41 1.36 -7.06
C PHE A 48 -17.90 1.08 -6.89
N GLU A 49 -18.27 -0.11 -6.40
CA GLU A 49 -19.67 -0.43 -6.07
C GLU A 49 -20.25 0.53 -5.03
N ARG A 50 -19.51 0.78 -3.95
CA ARG A 50 -19.95 1.69 -2.87
C ARG A 50 -19.94 3.16 -3.28
N ALA A 51 -19.13 3.53 -4.26
CA ALA A 51 -19.16 4.86 -4.88
C ALA A 51 -20.27 5.01 -5.94
N GLY A 52 -21.01 3.92 -6.25
CA GLY A 52 -22.02 3.92 -7.32
C GLY A 52 -21.41 3.93 -8.72
N LEU A 53 -20.16 3.50 -8.86
CA LEU A 53 -19.37 3.53 -10.09
C LEU A 53 -19.14 2.13 -10.70
N GLN A 54 -19.85 1.09 -10.24
CA GLN A 54 -19.63 -0.28 -10.72
C GLN A 54 -19.71 -0.40 -12.25
N ASP A 55 -20.66 0.32 -12.86
CA ASP A 55 -20.92 0.31 -14.31
C ASP A 55 -20.32 1.54 -15.04
N ALA A 56 -19.59 2.39 -14.32
CA ALA A 56 -18.97 3.58 -14.90
C ALA A 56 -17.76 3.21 -15.80
N PRO A 57 -17.47 4.06 -16.81
CA PRO A 57 -16.23 3.95 -17.57
C PRO A 57 -14.99 3.93 -16.67
N TRP A 58 -13.93 3.25 -17.13
CA TRP A 58 -12.71 3.10 -16.35
C TRP A 58 -12.10 4.45 -15.93
N ASP A 59 -12.10 5.43 -16.82
CA ASP A 59 -11.58 6.77 -16.51
C ASP A 59 -12.31 7.44 -15.35
N GLU A 60 -13.63 7.30 -15.25
CA GLU A 60 -14.39 7.83 -14.11
C GLU A 60 -14.05 7.11 -12.80
N LYS A 61 -13.78 5.79 -12.86
CA LYS A 61 -13.29 5.02 -11.71
C LYS A 61 -11.93 5.53 -11.26
N ILE A 62 -11.03 5.83 -12.20
CA ILE A 62 -9.71 6.39 -11.88
C ILE A 62 -9.83 7.83 -11.37
N ASP A 63 -10.72 8.65 -11.89
CA ASP A 63 -10.99 9.98 -11.33
C ASP A 63 -11.39 9.90 -9.85
N HIS A 64 -12.26 8.95 -9.51
CA HIS A 64 -12.63 8.70 -8.11
C HIS A 64 -11.43 8.24 -7.27
N PHE A 65 -10.63 7.31 -7.77
CA PHE A 65 -9.44 6.80 -7.07
C PHE A 65 -8.42 7.92 -6.82
N MET A 66 -8.12 8.72 -7.83
CA MET A 66 -7.19 9.84 -7.76
C MET A 66 -7.64 10.98 -6.85
N LYS A 67 -8.95 11.14 -6.66
CA LYS A 67 -9.49 12.13 -5.72
C LYS A 67 -8.93 11.94 -4.31
N GLY A 68 -8.80 10.70 -3.83
CA GLY A 68 -8.18 10.41 -2.53
C GLY A 68 -6.74 10.90 -2.47
N PHE A 69 -5.94 10.60 -3.49
CA PHE A 69 -4.55 11.04 -3.55
C PHE A 69 -4.42 12.57 -3.54
N HIS A 70 -5.21 13.27 -4.35
CA HIS A 70 -5.19 14.72 -4.38
C HIS A 70 -5.64 15.35 -3.06
N THR A 71 -6.62 14.74 -2.39
CA THR A 71 -7.13 15.23 -1.09
C THR A 71 -6.06 15.08 0.00
N VAL A 72 -5.41 13.89 0.10
CA VAL A 72 -4.31 13.67 1.06
C VAL A 72 -3.13 14.61 0.77
N LYS A 73 -2.74 14.75 -0.49
CA LYS A 73 -1.63 15.62 -0.88
C LYS A 73 -1.90 17.09 -0.54
N LYS A 74 -3.14 17.53 -0.71
CA LYS A 74 -3.57 18.88 -0.32
C LYS A 74 -3.55 19.06 1.20
N ALA A 75 -4.06 18.10 1.98
CA ALA A 75 -4.07 18.14 3.43
C ALA A 75 -2.64 18.11 4.02
N ALA A 76 -1.75 17.33 3.42
CA ALA A 76 -0.34 17.22 3.82
C ALA A 76 0.44 18.52 3.59
N GLY A 77 0.10 19.28 2.55
CA GLY A 77 0.83 20.51 2.18
C GLY A 77 2.33 20.22 1.98
N ASN A 78 3.15 20.98 2.68
CA ASN A 78 4.62 20.82 2.68
C ASN A 78 5.13 20.01 3.89
N ARG A 79 4.23 19.49 4.74
CA ARG A 79 4.62 18.78 5.97
C ARG A 79 5.11 17.37 5.66
N PHE A 80 4.44 16.68 4.76
CA PHE A 80 4.72 15.30 4.41
C PHE A 80 4.85 15.10 2.91
N THR A 81 5.77 14.26 2.49
CA THR A 81 5.77 13.74 1.12
C THR A 81 4.66 12.71 0.97
N VAL A 82 3.79 12.88 -0.03
CA VAL A 82 2.71 11.92 -0.33
C VAL A 82 2.96 11.31 -1.70
N LEU A 83 3.14 9.99 -1.72
CA LEU A 83 3.38 9.20 -2.91
C LEU A 83 2.14 8.39 -3.27
N LEU A 84 1.88 8.24 -4.57
CA LEU A 84 0.81 7.39 -5.06
C LEU A 84 1.24 5.92 -5.07
N GLY A 85 0.47 5.07 -4.41
CA GLY A 85 0.46 3.64 -4.50
C GLY A 85 -0.96 3.14 -4.75
N ALA A 86 -1.15 1.84 -4.72
CA ALA A 86 -2.46 1.21 -4.74
C ALA A 86 -2.44 -0.11 -3.99
N GLU A 87 -3.53 -0.46 -3.32
CA GLU A 87 -3.80 -1.82 -2.89
C GLU A 87 -4.88 -2.42 -3.79
N ILE A 88 -4.48 -3.34 -4.67
CA ILE A 88 -5.37 -3.96 -5.65
C ILE A 88 -5.84 -5.33 -5.16
N ASN A 89 -7.14 -5.59 -5.34
CA ASN A 89 -7.74 -6.90 -5.23
C ASN A 89 -8.39 -7.27 -6.57
N PHE A 90 -8.22 -8.51 -6.99
CA PHE A 90 -8.73 -9.00 -8.27
C PHE A 90 -10.13 -9.61 -8.11
N TYR A 91 -10.95 -9.55 -9.16
CA TYR A 91 -12.26 -10.17 -9.13
C TYR A 91 -12.19 -11.65 -8.74
N ASN A 92 -13.06 -12.05 -7.83
CA ASN A 92 -13.17 -13.42 -7.33
C ASN A 92 -11.92 -13.97 -6.62
N THR A 93 -11.06 -13.09 -6.10
CA THR A 93 -9.91 -13.48 -5.27
C THR A 93 -10.03 -12.87 -3.86
N SER A 94 -9.23 -13.40 -2.93
CA SER A 94 -9.16 -12.87 -1.56
C SER A 94 -7.85 -12.16 -1.25
N ASN A 95 -6.89 -12.18 -2.18
CA ASN A 95 -5.57 -11.59 -1.94
C ASN A 95 -5.54 -10.14 -2.33
N ASP A 96 -4.85 -9.35 -1.51
CA ASP A 96 -4.55 -7.95 -1.76
C ASP A 96 -3.06 -7.80 -2.11
N TYR A 97 -2.78 -6.82 -2.97
CA TYR A 97 -1.42 -6.56 -3.44
C TYR A 97 -1.14 -5.06 -3.44
N LEU A 98 0.01 -4.69 -2.88
CA LEU A 98 0.50 -3.32 -2.94
C LEU A 98 1.28 -3.12 -4.23
N ILE A 99 0.98 -2.03 -4.93
CA ILE A 99 1.74 -1.58 -6.09
C ILE A 99 2.43 -0.27 -5.71
N TYR A 100 3.76 -0.27 -5.73
CA TYR A 100 4.57 0.92 -5.51
C TYR A 100 5.12 1.44 -6.83
N GLY A 101 5.18 2.76 -6.94
CA GLY A 101 5.58 3.43 -8.17
C GLY A 101 4.44 3.70 -9.15
N VAL A 102 3.19 3.53 -8.71
CA VAL A 102 2.00 3.78 -9.53
C VAL A 102 1.98 5.22 -10.03
N THR A 103 1.58 5.38 -11.29
CA THR A 103 1.25 6.68 -11.88
C THR A 103 -0.18 6.71 -12.37
N GLU A 104 -0.76 7.90 -12.45
CA GLU A 104 -2.11 8.06 -13.00
C GLU A 104 -2.19 7.58 -14.46
N ASP A 105 -1.17 7.86 -15.26
CA ASP A 105 -1.09 7.39 -16.65
C ASP A 105 -1.11 5.88 -16.76
N PHE A 106 -0.39 5.17 -15.87
CA PHE A 106 -0.43 3.72 -15.79
C PHE A 106 -1.83 3.20 -15.51
N LEU A 107 -2.52 3.78 -14.52
CA LEU A 107 -3.88 3.37 -14.16
C LEU A 107 -4.87 3.57 -15.31
N ARG A 108 -4.79 4.69 -16.03
CA ARG A 108 -5.68 4.99 -17.15
C ARG A 108 -5.41 4.14 -18.37
N SER A 109 -4.13 3.94 -18.72
CA SER A 109 -3.73 3.30 -19.99
C SER A 109 -3.94 1.79 -20.01
N ASN A 110 -4.08 1.13 -18.86
CA ASN A 110 -4.16 -0.34 -18.78
C ASN A 110 -5.59 -0.88 -18.57
N GLY A 111 -6.61 -0.02 -18.54
CA GLY A 111 -7.99 -0.42 -18.34
C GLY A 111 -8.22 -1.11 -16.99
N ASP A 112 -9.25 -1.93 -16.89
CA ASP A 112 -9.63 -2.58 -15.64
C ASP A 112 -8.60 -3.63 -15.19
N LEU A 113 -7.62 -3.20 -14.42
CA LEU A 113 -6.58 -4.05 -13.84
C LEU A 113 -7.14 -5.16 -12.94
N MET A 114 -8.32 -4.99 -12.35
CA MET A 114 -8.93 -6.01 -11.50
C MET A 114 -9.49 -7.19 -12.29
N ALA A 115 -9.74 -6.99 -13.60
CA ALA A 115 -10.29 -7.99 -14.49
C ALA A 115 -9.25 -8.96 -15.07
N ILE A 116 -7.97 -8.63 -14.95
CA ILE A 116 -6.85 -9.47 -15.39
C ILE A 116 -6.22 -10.20 -14.21
N THR A 117 -5.33 -11.15 -14.49
CA THR A 117 -4.73 -11.98 -13.43
C THR A 117 -3.59 -11.25 -12.68
N PRO A 118 -3.30 -11.63 -11.42
CA PRO A 118 -2.13 -11.11 -10.70
C PRO A 118 -0.83 -11.21 -11.49
N LYS A 119 -0.64 -12.29 -12.25
CA LYS A 119 0.54 -12.49 -13.11
C LYS A 119 0.63 -11.46 -14.25
N GLN A 120 -0.51 -11.10 -14.83
CA GLN A 120 -0.54 -10.08 -15.89
C GLN A 120 -0.27 -8.68 -15.32
N VAL A 121 -0.86 -8.35 -14.15
CA VAL A 121 -0.56 -7.06 -13.48
C VAL A 121 0.89 -7.00 -13.05
N SER A 122 1.44 -8.07 -12.47
CA SER A 122 2.87 -8.16 -12.13
C SER A 122 3.76 -7.85 -13.34
N LYS A 123 3.45 -8.46 -14.50
CA LYS A 123 4.19 -8.20 -15.75
C LYS A 123 4.11 -6.71 -16.15
N LEU A 124 2.92 -6.12 -16.11
CA LEU A 124 2.74 -4.70 -16.40
C LEU A 124 3.52 -3.80 -15.42
N CYS A 125 3.51 -4.14 -14.13
CA CYS A 125 4.31 -3.43 -13.13
C CYS A 125 5.80 -3.48 -13.46
N HIS A 126 6.33 -4.65 -13.78
CA HIS A 126 7.76 -4.82 -14.12
C HIS A 126 8.15 -4.07 -15.39
N GLU A 127 7.30 -4.08 -16.42
CA GLU A 127 7.52 -3.34 -17.67
C GLU A 127 7.56 -1.81 -17.47
N ASN A 128 6.92 -1.32 -16.39
CA ASN A 128 6.89 0.08 -16.00
C ASN A 128 7.82 0.39 -14.80
N GLY A 129 8.69 -0.53 -14.40
CA GLY A 129 9.66 -0.33 -13.32
C GLY A 129 9.08 -0.31 -11.91
N MET A 130 7.79 -0.59 -11.75
CA MET A 130 7.04 -0.64 -10.49
C MET A 130 7.33 -1.92 -9.70
N LEU A 131 6.88 -1.96 -8.44
CA LEU A 131 6.97 -3.14 -7.58
C LEU A 131 5.57 -3.69 -7.28
N PHE A 132 5.45 -5.01 -7.33
CA PHE A 132 4.23 -5.77 -7.04
C PHE A 132 4.45 -6.66 -5.81
N ILE A 133 3.84 -6.31 -4.68
CA ILE A 133 4.07 -6.87 -3.35
C ILE A 133 2.79 -7.54 -2.85
N GLN A 134 2.84 -8.74 -2.28
CA GLN A 134 1.66 -9.29 -1.62
C GLN A 134 1.48 -8.63 -0.25
N ALA A 135 0.33 -8.00 -0.03
CA ALA A 135 -0.08 -7.42 1.23
C ALA A 135 -0.44 -8.52 2.24
N HIS A 136 -0.11 -8.31 3.53
CA HIS A 136 -0.48 -9.18 4.67
C HIS A 136 -0.75 -10.67 4.30
N PRO A 137 0.24 -11.38 3.72
CA PRO A 137 0.04 -12.65 3.00
C PRO A 137 -0.49 -13.81 3.85
N PHE A 138 -0.37 -13.72 5.17
CA PHE A 138 -0.83 -14.76 6.12
C PHE A 138 -2.03 -14.35 6.97
N ARG A 139 -2.68 -13.21 6.62
CA ARG A 139 -3.96 -12.84 7.21
C ARG A 139 -5.02 -13.90 6.88
N ARG A 140 -5.96 -14.13 7.81
CA ARG A 140 -7.03 -15.11 7.59
C ARG A 140 -7.78 -14.87 6.29
N GLY A 141 -7.90 -15.91 5.47
CA GLY A 141 -8.57 -15.87 4.16
C GLY A 141 -7.63 -15.61 2.99
N MET A 142 -6.41 -15.13 3.23
CA MET A 142 -5.40 -14.96 2.18
C MET A 142 -4.82 -16.29 1.72
N LYS A 143 -4.36 -16.33 0.47
CA LYS A 143 -3.64 -17.47 -0.12
C LYS A 143 -2.26 -17.00 -0.54
N ILE A 144 -1.25 -17.83 -0.33
CA ILE A 144 0.10 -17.50 -0.78
C ILE A 144 0.14 -17.50 -2.30
N THR A 145 0.58 -16.39 -2.83
CA THR A 145 0.81 -16.20 -4.27
C THR A 145 2.15 -16.81 -4.69
N ASP A 146 2.23 -17.29 -5.93
CA ASP A 146 3.50 -17.74 -6.51
C ASP A 146 4.55 -16.62 -6.39
N TRP A 147 5.61 -16.88 -5.63
CA TRP A 147 6.68 -15.90 -5.37
C TRP A 147 7.43 -15.44 -6.61
N ASN A 148 7.33 -16.17 -7.74
CA ASN A 148 7.99 -15.80 -8.99
C ASN A 148 7.36 -14.59 -9.66
N ILE A 149 6.11 -14.28 -9.33
CA ILE A 149 5.42 -13.09 -9.86
C ILE A 149 5.47 -11.89 -8.91
N LEU A 150 6.07 -12.04 -7.72
CA LEU A 150 6.14 -10.99 -6.71
C LEU A 150 7.56 -10.44 -6.61
N ASP A 151 7.69 -9.14 -6.36
CA ASP A 151 8.94 -8.52 -5.98
C ASP A 151 9.24 -8.75 -4.49
N GLY A 152 8.21 -8.84 -3.66
CA GLY A 152 8.35 -9.01 -2.23
C GLY A 152 7.05 -9.27 -1.48
N TYR A 153 7.13 -9.09 -0.16
CA TYR A 153 6.02 -9.30 0.76
C TYR A 153 5.92 -8.18 1.80
N GLU A 154 4.70 -7.83 2.17
CA GLU A 154 4.48 -7.13 3.43
C GLU A 154 4.66 -8.13 4.58
N ILE A 155 5.82 -8.07 5.24
CA ILE A 155 6.16 -9.00 6.33
C ILE A 155 5.73 -8.48 7.70
N TYR A 156 5.35 -7.23 7.79
CA TYR A 156 4.78 -6.64 8.97
C TYR A 156 3.62 -5.73 8.57
N ASN A 157 2.44 -6.08 9.06
CA ASN A 157 1.23 -5.28 8.96
C ASN A 157 0.79 -4.93 10.38
N GLY A 158 0.70 -3.65 10.67
CA GLY A 158 0.47 -3.10 12.01
C GLY A 158 -0.99 -2.94 12.39
N ASN A 159 -1.95 -3.34 11.52
CA ASN A 159 -3.37 -3.18 11.82
C ASN A 159 -3.80 -4.03 13.03
N PRO A 160 -4.24 -3.41 14.13
CA PRO A 160 -4.53 -4.14 15.38
C PRO A 160 -5.80 -4.98 15.32
N ARG A 161 -6.66 -4.75 14.32
CA ARG A 161 -7.95 -5.46 14.18
C ARG A 161 -7.82 -6.80 13.47
N HIS A 162 -6.64 -7.09 12.90
CA HIS A 162 -6.40 -8.29 12.12
C HIS A 162 -5.13 -9.02 12.57
N LYS A 163 -5.23 -10.31 12.81
CA LYS A 163 -4.06 -11.15 13.00
C LYS A 163 -3.40 -11.42 11.65
N SER A 164 -2.34 -10.67 11.35
CA SER A 164 -1.62 -10.76 10.07
C SER A 164 -0.54 -11.85 10.04
N ASN A 165 -0.25 -12.51 11.19
CA ASN A 165 0.78 -13.55 11.32
C ASN A 165 2.12 -13.09 10.74
N ASN A 166 2.57 -11.92 11.18
CA ASN A 166 3.77 -11.25 10.70
C ASN A 166 5.05 -12.10 10.82
N ASP A 167 5.16 -12.90 11.89
CA ASP A 167 6.24 -13.86 12.12
C ASP A 167 6.33 -14.91 10.99
N ILE A 168 5.18 -15.43 10.55
CA ILE A 168 5.10 -16.40 9.45
C ILE A 168 5.49 -15.71 8.13
N ALA A 169 5.01 -14.48 7.89
CA ALA A 169 5.34 -13.71 6.71
C ALA A 169 6.86 -13.45 6.60
N GLU A 170 7.50 -13.10 7.71
CA GLU A 170 8.95 -12.89 7.75
C GLU A 170 9.73 -14.18 7.45
N LEU A 171 9.35 -15.30 8.07
CA LEU A 171 9.98 -16.61 7.81
C LEU A 171 9.80 -17.04 6.36
N TRP A 172 8.63 -16.78 5.77
CA TRP A 172 8.33 -17.10 4.39
C TRP A 172 9.18 -16.30 3.41
N ALA A 173 9.27 -14.98 3.60
CA ALA A 173 10.10 -14.11 2.78
C ALA A 173 11.58 -14.53 2.81
N LYS A 174 12.11 -14.82 4.00
CA LYS A 174 13.48 -15.34 4.18
C LYS A 174 13.69 -16.67 3.43
N LYS A 175 12.73 -17.61 3.53
CA LYS A 175 12.82 -18.91 2.85
C LYS A 175 12.90 -18.77 1.33
N HIS A 176 12.25 -17.80 0.75
CA HIS A 176 12.19 -17.57 -0.70
C HIS A 176 13.16 -16.49 -1.18
N ASN A 177 14.13 -16.09 -0.34
CA ASN A 177 15.17 -15.10 -0.64
C ASN A 177 14.59 -13.79 -1.25
N LYS A 178 13.42 -13.36 -0.78
CA LYS A 178 12.85 -12.08 -1.19
C LYS A 178 13.58 -10.96 -0.47
N SER A 179 14.29 -10.15 -1.25
CA SER A 179 15.06 -9.01 -0.75
C SER A 179 14.17 -7.83 -0.42
N ILE A 180 13.06 -7.66 -1.16
CA ILE A 180 12.12 -6.58 -0.91
C ILE A 180 11.07 -7.07 0.09
N VAL A 181 11.13 -6.48 1.28
CA VAL A 181 10.17 -6.71 2.35
C VAL A 181 9.70 -5.35 2.87
N VAL A 182 8.41 -5.24 3.14
CA VAL A 182 7.83 -3.97 3.57
C VAL A 182 7.08 -4.12 4.89
N SER A 183 6.86 -2.98 5.53
CA SER A 183 6.11 -2.84 6.77
C SER A 183 5.19 -1.64 6.63
N GLY A 184 3.93 -1.77 7.01
CA GLY A 184 2.96 -0.70 7.03
C GLY A 184 2.01 -0.80 8.21
N SER A 185 1.35 0.30 8.53
CA SER A 185 0.31 0.32 9.56
C SER A 185 -1.01 -0.27 9.08
N ASP A 186 -1.24 -0.27 7.77
CA ASP A 186 -2.54 -0.58 7.17
C ASP A 186 -3.63 0.32 7.79
N PHE A 187 -3.31 1.64 7.76
CA PHE A 187 -4.07 2.67 8.44
C PHE A 187 -5.48 2.80 7.85
N HIS A 188 -6.49 2.70 8.71
CA HIS A 188 -7.91 2.88 8.38
C HIS A 188 -8.61 3.84 9.33
N GLU A 189 -8.09 3.96 10.55
CA GLU A 189 -8.63 4.82 11.61
C GLU A 189 -7.51 5.39 12.49
N ILE A 190 -7.82 6.44 13.25
CA ILE A 190 -6.82 7.20 14.03
C ILE A 190 -5.93 6.31 14.92
N GLY A 191 -6.51 5.25 15.51
CA GLY A 191 -5.79 4.32 16.38
C GLY A 191 -4.76 3.42 15.68
N ASP A 192 -4.74 3.38 14.34
CA ASP A 192 -3.81 2.56 13.57
C ASP A 192 -2.48 3.26 13.29
N ALA A 193 -2.40 4.56 13.52
CA ALA A 193 -1.27 5.38 13.13
C ALA A 193 0.06 4.91 13.74
N CYS A 194 1.13 5.06 12.97
CA CYS A 194 2.50 4.85 13.41
C CYS A 194 2.88 3.41 13.80
N ALA A 195 2.06 2.40 13.45
CA ALA A 195 2.32 1.02 13.82
C ALA A 195 3.39 0.34 12.94
N GLY A 196 3.52 0.73 11.68
CA GLY A 196 4.49 0.19 10.72
C GLY A 196 5.16 1.27 9.89
N GLY A 197 6.09 0.87 9.02
CA GLY A 197 6.78 1.80 8.10
C GLY A 197 8.18 1.35 7.73
N ILE A 198 8.88 2.18 6.99
CA ILE A 198 10.26 1.95 6.54
C ILE A 198 11.13 3.17 6.83
N TYR A 199 12.28 2.93 7.47
CA TYR A 199 13.36 3.91 7.60
C TYR A 199 14.28 3.82 6.40
N PHE A 200 14.25 4.84 5.54
CA PHE A 200 15.16 5.00 4.42
C PHE A 200 16.40 5.82 4.81
N LYS A 201 17.56 5.48 4.25
CA LYS A 201 18.81 6.23 4.51
C LYS A 201 18.89 7.52 3.72
N ASN A 202 18.24 7.57 2.56
CA ASN A 202 18.18 8.73 1.68
C ASN A 202 16.79 9.35 1.68
N PRO A 203 16.66 10.67 1.39
CA PRO A 203 15.36 11.31 1.26
C PRO A 203 14.55 10.68 0.12
N ILE A 204 13.25 10.60 0.33
CA ILE A 204 12.29 10.11 -0.66
C ILE A 204 11.41 11.30 -1.06
N ASN A 205 11.55 11.78 -2.27
CA ASN A 205 10.82 12.93 -2.79
C ASN A 205 9.73 12.55 -3.78
N ASP A 206 9.90 11.41 -4.45
CA ASP A 206 9.01 10.90 -5.48
C ASP A 206 9.04 9.35 -5.53
N ASN A 207 8.26 8.78 -6.44
CA ASN A 207 8.19 7.33 -6.63
C ASN A 207 9.52 6.73 -7.17
N ASP A 208 10.31 7.48 -7.93
CA ASP A 208 11.60 6.99 -8.43
C ASP A 208 12.61 6.82 -7.30
N ASP A 209 12.64 7.77 -6.36
CA ASP A 209 13.43 7.66 -5.12
C ASP A 209 13.00 6.44 -4.31
N LEU A 210 11.69 6.27 -4.10
CA LEU A 210 11.12 5.13 -3.36
C LEU A 210 11.53 3.79 -3.98
N LEU A 211 11.34 3.64 -5.28
CA LEU A 211 11.65 2.42 -6.00
C LEU A 211 13.14 2.10 -5.99
N ARG A 212 13.99 3.12 -6.12
CA ARG A 212 15.44 2.98 -6.04
C ARG A 212 15.88 2.46 -4.67
N GLU A 213 15.38 3.06 -3.59
CA GLU A 213 15.76 2.67 -2.23
C GLU A 213 15.23 1.28 -1.87
N LEU A 214 14.00 0.93 -2.26
CA LEU A 214 13.44 -0.41 -2.04
C LEU A 214 14.23 -1.48 -2.81
N LYS A 215 14.54 -1.25 -4.08
CA LYS A 215 15.34 -2.17 -4.91
C LYS A 215 16.80 -2.27 -4.43
N GLY A 216 17.33 -1.18 -3.88
CA GLY A 216 18.69 -1.13 -3.34
C GLY A 216 18.85 -1.83 -1.99
N GLY A 217 17.78 -2.09 -1.27
CA GLY A 217 17.80 -2.76 0.04
C GLY A 217 18.42 -1.94 1.17
N ASN A 218 18.58 -0.62 0.99
CA ASN A 218 19.24 0.28 1.95
C ASN A 218 18.23 0.88 2.94
N TYR A 219 17.43 0.03 3.59
CA TYR A 219 16.40 0.45 4.53
C TYR A 219 16.25 -0.53 5.69
N THR A 220 15.55 -0.09 6.73
CA THR A 220 15.14 -0.93 7.85
C THR A 220 13.65 -0.78 8.12
N LEU A 221 13.03 -1.85 8.62
CA LEU A 221 11.59 -1.84 8.89
C LEU A 221 11.30 -1.29 10.28
N LYS A 222 10.32 -0.41 10.39
CA LYS A 222 9.65 -0.11 11.65
C LYS A 222 8.61 -1.19 11.91
N LYS A 223 8.66 -1.78 13.09
CA LYS A 223 7.71 -2.78 13.59
C LYS A 223 7.38 -2.40 15.04
N THR A 224 6.12 -2.17 15.32
CA THR A 224 5.65 -1.91 16.68
C THR A 224 5.24 -3.24 17.32
N ASP A 225 5.52 -3.43 18.59
CA ASP A 225 4.99 -4.58 19.32
C ASP A 225 3.48 -4.41 19.48
N LEU A 226 2.71 -5.27 18.81
CA LEU A 226 1.25 -5.24 18.84
C LEU A 226 0.66 -6.03 20.03
N GLY A 227 1.53 -6.61 20.89
CA GLY A 227 1.10 -7.55 21.91
C GLY A 227 0.47 -8.80 21.30
N GLU A 228 -0.29 -9.55 22.13
CA GLU A 228 -1.07 -10.68 21.62
C GLU A 228 -2.29 -10.17 20.84
N GLN A 229 -2.24 -10.24 19.52
CA GLN A 229 -3.40 -10.01 18.67
C GLN A 229 -4.44 -11.12 18.90
N LYS A 230 -5.64 -10.73 19.29
CA LYS A 230 -6.75 -11.65 19.60
C LYS A 230 -7.37 -12.28 18.36
#